data_9792dec6ab97fc7ae86ffe7433e0541a
#
_entry.id   9792dec6ab97fc7ae86ffe7433e0541a
#
_cell.length_a   1.000
_cell.length_b   1.000
_cell.length_c   1.000
_cell.angle_alpha   90.00
_cell.angle_beta   90.00
_cell.angle_gamma   90.00
#
_symmetry.space_group_name_H-M   'P 1'
#
loop_
_entity.id
_entity.type
_entity.pdbx_description
1 polymer ?
#
loop_
_entity_poly.entity_id
_entity_poly.type
_entity_poly.pdbx_seq_one_letter_code
_entity_poly.pdbx_strand_id
1 'polypeptide(L)'
;MYNWQQKNWPNFTYNSSEIEEKLYLFSEKTGLISGVLKSLPENSQMDTIVEFMVYEAIKTSEIEGEYLSRKDVMSSIRNNLGLNKIPEPIADKKAKGIGDLIYNMRDTYQQPLNKKQLFAWHKMLLRTGSKLKVGAWRDHAAPMQVVTGI
;
A
#
# COMPACT_ATOMS: atom_id res chain seq x y z
N MET A 1 23.37 -3.14 18.22
CA MET A 1 23.74 -2.01 17.33
C MET A 1 22.62 -1.86 16.31
N TYR A 2 22.09 -0.67 16.15
CA TYR A 2 21.02 -0.39 15.17
C TYR A 2 21.62 0.02 13.82
N ASN A 3 20.85 -0.10 12.74
CA ASN A 3 21.31 0.24 11.39
C ASN A 3 21.86 1.67 11.27
N TRP A 4 21.20 2.64 11.89
CA TRP A 4 21.64 4.05 11.87
C TRP A 4 22.90 4.34 12.69
N GLN A 5 23.39 3.37 13.47
CA GLN A 5 24.66 3.47 14.23
C GLN A 5 25.84 2.92 13.44
N GLN A 6 25.61 2.37 12.26
CA GLN A 6 26.66 1.85 11.41
C GLN A 6 27.38 2.98 10.68
N LYS A 7 28.68 2.82 10.48
CA LYS A 7 29.53 3.86 9.85
C LYS A 7 29.13 4.17 8.41
N ASN A 8 28.54 3.21 7.71
CA ASN A 8 28.09 3.34 6.31
C ASN A 8 26.64 3.79 6.17
N TRP A 9 25.94 4.11 7.25
CA TRP A 9 24.57 4.65 7.16
C TRP A 9 24.54 5.97 6.38
N PRO A 10 23.61 6.19 5.45
CA PRO A 10 22.58 5.26 4.94
C PRO A 10 23.03 4.43 3.72
N ASN A 11 24.31 4.43 3.37
CA ASN A 11 24.86 3.83 2.16
C ASN A 11 25.18 2.35 2.42
N PHE A 12 24.19 1.48 2.22
CA PHE A 12 24.34 0.05 2.32
C PHE A 12 24.87 -0.54 1.00
N THR A 13 25.74 -1.53 1.13
CA THR A 13 26.20 -2.36 0.00
C THR A 13 25.72 -3.79 0.20
N TYR A 14 25.44 -4.48 -0.87
CA TYR A 14 25.09 -5.89 -0.87
C TYR A 14 25.77 -6.60 -2.06
N ASN A 15 25.91 -7.92 -1.95
CA ASN A 15 26.45 -8.74 -3.03
C ASN A 15 25.29 -9.16 -3.95
N SER A 16 25.23 -8.57 -5.14
CA SER A 16 24.16 -8.88 -6.09
C SER A 16 24.21 -10.32 -6.61
N SER A 17 25.38 -10.93 -6.70
CA SER A 17 25.52 -12.31 -7.21
C SER A 17 24.81 -13.35 -6.32
N GLU A 18 24.66 -13.09 -5.02
CA GLU A 18 23.95 -13.98 -4.11
C GLU A 18 22.41 -13.99 -4.31
N ILE A 19 21.89 -12.99 -4.99
CA ILE A 19 20.44 -12.84 -5.21
C ILE A 19 20.04 -12.97 -6.69
N GLU A 20 20.99 -13.06 -7.61
CA GLU A 20 20.72 -13.11 -9.06
C GLU A 20 19.76 -14.23 -9.45
N GLU A 21 19.99 -15.46 -8.97
CA GLU A 21 19.11 -16.60 -9.25
C GLU A 21 17.66 -16.33 -8.80
N LYS A 22 17.48 -15.70 -7.62
CA LYS A 22 16.18 -15.34 -7.10
C LYS A 22 15.51 -14.23 -7.92
N LEU A 23 16.30 -13.28 -8.43
CA LEU A 23 15.81 -12.23 -9.33
C LEU A 23 15.36 -12.81 -10.67
N TYR A 24 16.08 -13.77 -11.25
CA TYR A 24 15.64 -14.45 -12.46
C TYR A 24 14.35 -15.21 -12.25
N LEU A 25 14.25 -15.99 -11.18
CA LEU A 25 13.02 -16.72 -10.84
C LEU A 25 11.84 -15.79 -10.59
N PHE A 26 12.07 -14.66 -9.93
CA PHE A 26 11.05 -13.62 -9.74
C PHE A 26 10.60 -13.03 -11.09
N SER A 27 11.55 -12.71 -11.98
CA SER A 27 11.25 -12.14 -13.30
C SER A 27 10.48 -13.12 -14.17
N GLU A 28 10.84 -14.40 -14.15
CA GLU A 28 10.13 -15.46 -14.85
C GLU A 28 8.67 -15.57 -14.38
N LYS A 29 8.46 -15.66 -13.07
CA LYS A 29 7.12 -15.77 -12.48
C LYS A 29 6.26 -14.55 -12.75
N THR A 30 6.82 -13.36 -12.62
CA THR A 30 6.09 -12.10 -12.91
C THR A 30 5.77 -11.97 -14.39
N GLY A 31 6.68 -12.40 -15.27
CA GLY A 31 6.44 -12.46 -16.70
C GLY A 31 5.31 -13.40 -17.06
N LEU A 32 5.27 -14.60 -16.47
CA LEU A 32 4.19 -15.58 -16.67
C LEU A 32 2.83 -15.02 -16.23
N ILE A 33 2.74 -14.48 -15.00
CA ILE A 33 1.50 -13.89 -14.48
C ILE A 33 1.05 -12.72 -15.36
N SER A 34 1.96 -11.85 -15.77
CA SER A 34 1.66 -10.73 -16.65
C SER A 34 1.16 -11.19 -18.03
N GLY A 35 1.74 -12.26 -18.56
CA GLY A 35 1.31 -12.87 -19.82
C GLY A 35 -0.10 -13.45 -19.74
N VAL A 36 -0.39 -14.21 -18.67
CA VAL A 36 -1.74 -14.75 -18.41
C VAL A 36 -2.75 -13.61 -18.28
N LEU A 37 -2.44 -12.58 -17.48
CA LEU A 37 -3.35 -11.44 -17.30
C LEU A 37 -3.66 -10.76 -18.63
N LYS A 38 -2.63 -10.49 -19.46
CA LYS A 38 -2.80 -9.85 -20.77
C LYS A 38 -3.58 -10.70 -21.78
N SER A 39 -3.65 -12.01 -21.60
CA SER A 39 -4.44 -12.91 -22.45
C SER A 39 -5.94 -12.91 -22.14
N LEU A 40 -6.34 -12.37 -20.99
CA LEU A 40 -7.75 -12.28 -20.62
C LEU A 40 -8.46 -11.17 -21.41
N PRO A 41 -9.80 -11.27 -21.60
CA PRO A 41 -10.60 -10.14 -22.07
C PRO A 41 -10.43 -8.91 -21.16
N GLU A 42 -10.50 -7.72 -21.72
CA GLU A 42 -10.19 -6.46 -21.02
C GLU A 42 -10.96 -6.27 -19.69
N ASN A 43 -12.26 -6.59 -19.70
CA ASN A 43 -13.09 -6.55 -18.49
C ASN A 43 -12.57 -7.52 -17.42
N SER A 44 -12.18 -8.73 -17.79
CA SER A 44 -11.64 -9.72 -16.87
C SER A 44 -10.26 -9.34 -16.35
N GLN A 45 -9.43 -8.68 -17.17
CA GLN A 45 -8.16 -8.11 -16.72
C GLN A 45 -8.40 -7.09 -15.58
N MET A 46 -9.33 -6.16 -15.80
CA MET A 46 -9.64 -5.11 -14.83
C MET A 46 -10.20 -5.69 -13.53
N ASP A 47 -11.14 -6.61 -13.61
CA ASP A 47 -11.70 -7.28 -12.43
C ASP A 47 -10.62 -8.06 -11.66
N THR A 48 -9.70 -8.73 -12.35
CA THR A 48 -8.57 -9.42 -11.72
C THR A 48 -7.64 -8.44 -11.01
N ILE A 49 -7.33 -7.30 -11.61
CA ILE A 49 -6.51 -6.24 -11.00
C ILE A 49 -7.19 -5.71 -9.73
N VAL A 50 -8.49 -5.46 -9.79
CA VAL A 50 -9.27 -5.01 -8.62
C VAL A 50 -9.19 -6.03 -7.49
N GLU A 51 -9.36 -7.33 -7.80
CA GLU A 51 -9.26 -8.40 -6.82
C GLU A 51 -7.88 -8.46 -6.15
N PHE A 52 -6.79 -8.31 -6.91
CA PHE A 52 -5.44 -8.23 -6.35
C PHE A 52 -5.26 -7.00 -5.44
N MET A 53 -5.75 -5.84 -5.85
CA MET A 53 -5.70 -4.62 -5.03
C MET A 53 -6.48 -4.78 -3.71
N VAL A 54 -7.66 -5.41 -3.76
CA VAL A 54 -8.47 -5.70 -2.57
C VAL A 54 -7.77 -6.70 -1.67
N TYR A 55 -7.20 -7.78 -2.23
CA TYR A 55 -6.48 -8.79 -1.48
C TYR A 55 -5.28 -8.18 -0.76
N GLU A 56 -4.47 -7.38 -1.45
CA GLU A 56 -3.31 -6.68 -0.89
C GLU A 56 -3.74 -5.76 0.26
N ALA A 57 -4.77 -4.93 0.04
CA ALA A 57 -5.31 -4.02 1.05
C ALA A 57 -5.73 -4.76 2.33
N ILE A 58 -6.47 -5.86 2.17
CA ILE A 58 -6.97 -6.67 3.30
C ILE A 58 -5.81 -7.35 4.02
N LYS A 59 -4.93 -8.04 3.28
CA LYS A 59 -3.85 -8.83 3.91
C LYS A 59 -2.81 -7.97 4.60
N THR A 60 -2.43 -6.84 4.02
CA THR A 60 -1.53 -5.89 4.67
C THR A 60 -2.15 -5.32 5.93
N SER A 61 -3.44 -4.97 5.91
CA SER A 61 -4.14 -4.47 7.10
C SER A 61 -4.29 -5.54 8.21
N GLU A 62 -4.56 -6.79 7.84
CA GLU A 62 -4.62 -7.92 8.80
C GLU A 62 -3.28 -8.13 9.54
N ILE A 63 -2.14 -7.99 8.83
CA ILE A 63 -0.79 -8.09 9.44
C ILE A 63 -0.60 -7.02 10.52
N GLU A 64 -1.17 -5.84 10.32
CA GLU A 64 -1.13 -4.72 11.26
C GLU A 64 -2.26 -4.80 12.33
N GLY A 65 -3.04 -5.89 12.35
CA GLY A 65 -4.12 -6.10 13.31
C GLY A 65 -5.42 -5.35 12.99
N GLU A 66 -5.54 -4.79 11.78
CA GLU A 66 -6.74 -4.07 11.33
C GLU A 66 -7.59 -4.96 10.41
N TYR A 67 -8.83 -5.18 10.81
CA TYR A 67 -9.79 -6.01 10.08
C TYR A 67 -10.78 -5.11 9.35
N LEU A 68 -10.69 -5.08 8.02
CA LEU A 68 -11.48 -4.20 7.16
C LEU A 68 -12.64 -4.94 6.51
N SER A 69 -13.73 -4.20 6.25
CA SER A 69 -14.82 -4.67 5.41
C SER A 69 -14.33 -4.86 3.96
N ARG A 70 -14.23 -6.12 3.49
CA ARG A 70 -13.86 -6.43 2.11
C ARG A 70 -14.76 -5.72 1.10
N LYS A 71 -16.06 -5.65 1.39
CA LYS A 71 -17.05 -4.95 0.55
C LYS A 71 -16.68 -3.48 0.40
N ASP A 72 -16.40 -2.81 1.52
CA ASP A 72 -16.11 -1.37 1.53
C ASP A 72 -14.75 -1.07 0.87
N VAL A 73 -13.73 -1.93 1.03
CA VAL A 73 -12.45 -1.83 0.31
C VAL A 73 -12.68 -1.98 -1.20
N MET A 74 -13.45 -2.98 -1.62
CA MET A 74 -13.81 -3.21 -3.02
C MET A 74 -14.52 -1.98 -3.61
N SER A 75 -15.55 -1.48 -2.93
CA SER A 75 -16.31 -0.31 -3.36
C SER A 75 -15.41 0.94 -3.46
N SER A 76 -14.48 1.13 -2.52
CA SER A 76 -13.52 2.23 -2.56
C SER A 76 -12.61 2.16 -3.78
N ILE A 77 -12.03 1.00 -4.04
CA ILE A 77 -11.13 0.79 -5.18
C ILE A 77 -11.88 0.96 -6.50
N ARG A 78 -13.06 0.35 -6.65
CA ARG A 78 -13.88 0.47 -7.88
C ARG A 78 -14.35 1.91 -8.13
N ASN A 79 -14.73 2.64 -7.09
CA ASN A 79 -15.09 4.06 -7.19
C ASN A 79 -13.89 4.90 -7.68
N ASN A 80 -12.70 4.69 -7.13
CA ASN A 80 -11.48 5.40 -7.53
C ASN A 80 -11.05 5.09 -8.97
N LEU A 81 -11.28 3.85 -9.43
CA LEU A 81 -11.02 3.43 -10.81
C LEU A 81 -12.10 3.88 -11.81
N GLY A 82 -13.19 4.50 -11.35
CA GLY A 82 -14.30 4.91 -12.21
C GLY A 82 -15.11 3.75 -12.78
N LEU A 83 -15.04 2.55 -12.16
CA LEU A 83 -15.72 1.35 -12.64
C LEU A 83 -17.20 1.30 -12.26
N ASN A 84 -17.60 2.11 -11.29
CA ASN A 84 -19.00 2.25 -10.88
C ASN A 84 -19.60 3.48 -11.54
N LYS A 85 -20.73 3.32 -12.28
CA LYS A 85 -21.46 4.45 -12.88
C LYS A 85 -21.92 5.46 -11.84
N ILE A 86 -22.35 4.96 -10.68
CA ILE A 86 -22.70 5.75 -9.50
C ILE A 86 -21.79 5.24 -8.38
N PRO A 87 -21.02 6.12 -7.72
CA PRO A 87 -20.15 5.71 -6.62
C PRO A 87 -20.92 4.98 -5.52
N GLU A 88 -20.45 3.81 -5.14
CA GLU A 88 -21.05 3.05 -4.04
C GLU A 88 -20.75 3.72 -2.69
N PRO A 89 -21.73 3.74 -1.77
CA PRO A 89 -21.50 4.24 -0.43
C PRO A 89 -20.52 3.33 0.32
N ILE A 90 -19.64 3.94 1.12
CA ILE A 90 -18.63 3.23 1.92
C ILE A 90 -18.88 3.61 3.37
N ALA A 91 -19.25 2.63 4.19
CA ALA A 91 -19.53 2.84 5.60
C ALA A 91 -18.26 2.87 6.45
N ASP A 92 -17.32 1.98 6.16
CA ASP A 92 -16.04 1.90 6.85
C ASP A 92 -15.05 2.95 6.32
N LYS A 93 -14.77 3.95 7.13
CA LYS A 93 -13.83 5.04 6.79
C LYS A 93 -12.38 4.55 6.68
N LYS A 94 -11.99 3.51 7.44
CA LYS A 94 -10.65 2.90 7.32
C LYS A 94 -10.54 2.17 5.99
N ALA A 95 -11.52 1.36 5.63
CA ALA A 95 -11.58 0.69 4.34
C ALA A 95 -11.53 1.68 3.18
N LYS A 96 -12.23 2.81 3.29
CA LYS A 96 -12.13 3.89 2.30
C LYS A 96 -10.70 4.44 2.19
N GLY A 97 -10.07 4.73 3.32
CA GLY A 97 -8.71 5.30 3.35
C GLY A 97 -7.67 4.36 2.74
N ILE A 98 -7.75 3.07 3.06
CA ILE A 98 -6.88 2.03 2.48
C ILE A 98 -7.13 1.90 0.97
N GLY A 99 -8.37 1.87 0.52
CA GLY A 99 -8.69 1.80 -0.91
C GLY A 99 -8.19 3.02 -1.68
N ASP A 100 -8.34 4.23 -1.12
CA ASP A 100 -7.77 5.46 -1.68
C ASP A 100 -6.22 5.37 -1.77
N LEU A 101 -5.57 4.84 -0.74
CA LEU A 101 -4.11 4.65 -0.70
C LEU A 101 -3.63 3.67 -1.77
N ILE A 102 -4.19 2.47 -1.82
CA ILE A 102 -3.80 1.42 -2.79
C ILE A 102 -3.99 1.92 -4.22
N TYR A 103 -5.09 2.61 -4.51
CA TYR A 103 -5.31 3.24 -5.81
C TYR A 103 -4.22 4.27 -6.13
N ASN A 104 -3.92 5.18 -5.19
CA ASN A 104 -2.91 6.21 -5.39
C ASN A 104 -1.50 5.63 -5.56
N MET A 105 -1.14 4.61 -4.79
CA MET A 105 0.14 3.90 -4.94
C MET A 105 0.28 3.30 -6.34
N ARG A 106 -0.77 2.66 -6.86
CA ARG A 106 -0.78 2.10 -8.21
C ARG A 106 -0.63 3.19 -9.29
N ASP A 107 -1.27 4.34 -9.09
CA ASP A 107 -1.22 5.46 -10.05
C ASP A 107 0.15 6.15 -10.05
N THR A 108 0.85 6.15 -8.91
CA THR A 108 2.07 6.95 -8.72
C THR A 108 3.34 6.12 -8.55
N TYR A 109 3.32 4.79 -8.66
CA TYR A 109 4.47 3.93 -8.32
C TYR A 109 5.74 4.19 -9.13
N GLN A 110 5.62 4.75 -10.34
CA GLN A 110 6.77 5.12 -11.19
C GLN A 110 7.35 6.49 -10.84
N GLN A 111 6.68 7.26 -9.99
CA GLN A 111 7.14 8.58 -9.59
C GLN A 111 8.11 8.47 -8.41
N PRO A 112 9.15 9.31 -8.34
CA PRO A 112 10.02 9.37 -7.18
C PRO A 112 9.23 9.68 -5.91
N LEU A 113 9.44 8.88 -4.86
CA LEU A 113 8.83 9.12 -3.57
C LEU A 113 9.31 10.45 -2.98
N ASN A 114 8.38 11.26 -2.51
CA ASN A 114 8.67 12.56 -1.93
C ASN A 114 7.84 12.82 -0.67
N LYS A 115 8.25 13.83 0.09
CA LYS A 115 7.62 14.22 1.36
C LYS A 115 6.12 14.54 1.22
N LYS A 116 5.73 15.22 0.14
CA LYS A 116 4.33 15.58 -0.12
C LYS A 116 3.46 14.34 -0.28
N GLN A 117 3.97 13.34 -0.99
CA GLN A 117 3.28 12.06 -1.21
C GLN A 117 3.13 11.27 0.09
N LEU A 118 4.20 11.16 0.89
CA LEU A 118 4.12 10.52 2.23
C LEU A 118 3.06 11.18 3.12
N PHE A 119 3.00 12.51 3.12
CA PHE A 119 1.99 13.23 3.90
C PHE A 119 0.58 13.05 3.37
N ALA A 120 0.41 12.94 2.05
CA ALA A 120 -0.87 12.63 1.44
C ALA A 120 -1.35 11.21 1.85
N TRP A 121 -0.48 10.22 1.75
CA TRP A 121 -0.78 8.84 2.18
C TRP A 121 -1.12 8.74 3.67
N HIS A 122 -0.37 9.42 4.52
CA HIS A 122 -0.67 9.50 5.95
C HIS A 122 -2.07 10.09 6.22
N LYS A 123 -2.49 11.09 5.44
CA LYS A 123 -3.84 11.66 5.51
C LYS A 123 -4.93 10.70 5.03
N MET A 124 -4.65 9.84 4.04
CA MET A 124 -5.59 8.83 3.58
C MET A 124 -5.88 7.80 4.67
N LEU A 125 -4.82 7.34 5.37
CA LEU A 125 -4.92 6.34 6.43
C LEU A 125 -5.56 6.87 7.72
N LEU A 126 -5.21 8.07 8.14
CA LEU A 126 -5.55 8.62 9.46
C LEU A 126 -6.61 9.73 9.40
N ARG A 127 -7.56 9.63 8.48
CA ARG A 127 -8.61 10.64 8.24
C ARG A 127 -9.51 10.94 9.44
N THR A 128 -9.60 10.08 10.43
CA THR A 128 -10.66 10.16 11.43
C THR A 128 -10.16 10.12 12.86
N GLY A 129 -10.39 11.23 13.58
CA GLY A 129 -10.50 11.23 15.05
C GLY A 129 -9.21 11.00 15.83
N SER A 130 -8.07 10.88 15.18
CA SER A 130 -6.80 10.79 15.90
C SER A 130 -6.42 12.16 16.47
N LYS A 131 -5.97 12.19 17.71
CA LYS A 131 -5.33 13.37 18.32
C LYS A 131 -3.96 13.68 17.66
N LEU A 132 -3.59 12.91 16.63
CA LEU A 132 -2.31 13.02 15.94
C LEU A 132 -2.35 14.14 14.90
N LYS A 133 -1.22 14.80 14.71
CA LYS A 133 -1.00 15.76 13.62
C LYS A 133 -0.85 15.01 12.30
N VAL A 134 -1.96 14.91 11.57
CA VAL A 134 -2.02 14.09 10.34
C VAL A 134 -1.39 14.82 9.17
N GLY A 135 -0.58 14.11 8.38
CA GLY A 135 0.08 14.63 7.18
C GLY A 135 1.16 15.67 7.46
N ALA A 136 1.88 15.49 8.56
CA ALA A 136 3.02 16.29 8.96
C ALA A 136 4.02 15.45 9.74
N TRP A 137 5.25 15.95 9.86
CA TRP A 137 6.20 15.38 10.81
C TRP A 137 5.73 15.63 12.24
N ARG A 138 6.07 14.70 13.10
CA ARG A 138 5.96 14.87 14.55
C ARG A 138 6.81 16.05 15.01
N ASP A 139 6.28 16.88 15.91
CA ASP A 139 6.93 18.10 16.42
C ASP A 139 7.23 18.07 17.91
N HIS A 140 6.92 16.96 18.59
CA HIS A 140 7.23 16.81 20.01
C HIS A 140 8.51 15.99 20.24
N ALA A 141 9.24 16.33 21.31
CA ALA A 141 10.52 15.71 21.66
C ALA A 141 10.39 14.33 22.35
N ALA A 142 9.18 13.94 22.78
CA ALA A 142 8.98 12.67 23.44
C ALA A 142 9.34 11.50 22.49
N PRO A 143 10.12 10.50 22.96
CA PRO A 143 10.46 9.34 22.13
C PRO A 143 9.20 8.57 21.72
N MET A 144 9.23 7.96 20.53
CA MET A 144 8.18 7.04 20.14
C MET A 144 8.29 5.78 21.00
N GLN A 145 7.19 5.41 21.62
CA GLN A 145 7.08 4.16 22.39
C GLN A 145 6.06 3.25 21.68
N VAL A 146 6.45 2.02 21.44
CA VAL A 146 5.51 0.96 21.06
C VAL A 146 5.09 0.29 22.36
N VAL A 147 3.84 0.48 22.76
CA VAL A 147 3.27 -0.15 23.96
C VAL A 147 2.45 -1.34 23.50
N THR A 148 2.89 -2.55 23.87
CA THR A 148 2.13 -3.77 23.67
C THR A 148 1.35 -4.08 24.95
N GLY A 149 0.05 -4.18 24.81
CA GLY A 149 -0.87 -4.71 25.81
C GLY A 149 -1.19 -3.75 26.96
N ILE A 150 -2.38 -3.22 26.93
CA ILE A 150 -3.17 -2.86 28.12
C ILE A 150 -4.29 -3.86 28.25
#